data_0f34dd4c5a21b214491a86f36a87b8ef
#
_entry.id   0f34dd4c5a21b214491a86f36a87b8ef
#
_cell.length_a   1.000
_cell.length_b   1.000
_cell.length_c   1.000
_cell.angle_alpha   90.00
_cell.angle_beta   90.00
_cell.angle_gamma   90.00
#
_symmetry.space_group_name_H-M   'P 1'
#
loop_
_entity.id
_entity.type
_entity.pdbx_description
1 polymer ?
#
loop_
_entity_poly.entity_id
_entity_poly.type
_entity_poly.pdbx_seq_one_letter_code
_entity_poly.pdbx_strand_id
1 'polypeptide(L)'
;MSVHEGHRQRKKEQFREHGLDAFADHEALELLLYYAIPRQDTNPIAHRLIERFGSLEGVGENAATLIRLLFPLCRRVRTSGGRHEVIFNTRENIGAYFIELFLGERREVFYEACLDAKGKLLACYRLAEGSPDQVTVNMRRVVENALNANASLVVLSHNHPSGVALPSKEDNQTTLQIKRALADIGVQLVDHVIVADGDFVCLRDNGLLD
;
A
#
# COMPACT_ATOMS: atom_id res chain seq x y z
N MET A 1 -0.83 21.64 -30.83
CA MET A 1 -0.21 21.27 -29.57
C MET A 1 0.84 22.30 -29.20
N SER A 2 0.75 22.93 -28.04
CA SER A 2 1.78 23.86 -27.58
C SER A 2 3.07 23.11 -27.22
N VAL A 3 4.23 23.76 -27.36
CA VAL A 3 5.54 23.18 -27.02
C VAL A 3 5.55 22.65 -25.57
N HIS A 4 4.81 23.30 -24.66
CA HIS A 4 4.66 22.92 -23.25
C HIS A 4 3.82 21.65 -23.02
N GLU A 5 2.85 21.37 -23.89
CA GLU A 5 1.99 20.19 -23.78
C GLU A 5 2.76 18.90 -24.11
N GLY A 6 3.64 18.98 -25.12
CA GLY A 6 4.55 17.89 -25.49
C GLY A 6 5.61 17.60 -24.41
N HIS A 7 6.10 18.64 -23.70
CA HIS A 7 7.06 18.46 -22.59
C HIS A 7 6.42 17.75 -21.40
N ARG A 8 5.22 18.18 -20.99
CA ARG A 8 4.46 17.54 -19.90
C ARG A 8 4.16 16.07 -20.17
N GLN A 9 3.77 15.76 -21.41
CA GLN A 9 3.46 14.40 -21.78
C GLN A 9 4.70 13.50 -21.72
N ARG A 10 5.84 13.94 -22.26
CA ARG A 10 7.11 13.19 -22.17
C ARG A 10 7.55 12.95 -20.72
N LYS A 11 7.45 13.96 -19.84
CA LYS A 11 7.79 13.80 -18.41
C LYS A 11 6.88 12.80 -17.71
N LYS A 12 5.59 12.78 -18.01
CA LYS A 12 4.65 11.79 -17.48
C LYS A 12 4.95 10.38 -18.00
N GLU A 13 5.35 10.23 -19.25
CA GLU A 13 5.76 8.96 -19.83
C GLU A 13 7.05 8.46 -19.17
N GLN A 14 8.06 9.32 -19.07
CA GLN A 14 9.32 9.03 -18.37
C GLN A 14 9.07 8.54 -16.92
N PHE A 15 8.16 9.20 -16.20
CA PHE A 15 7.77 8.78 -14.86
C PHE A 15 7.09 7.40 -14.84
N ARG A 16 6.22 7.09 -15.81
CA ARG A 16 5.55 5.79 -15.91
C ARG A 16 6.51 4.65 -16.21
N GLU A 17 7.56 4.92 -16.97
CA GLU A 17 8.56 3.92 -17.39
C GLU A 17 9.68 3.70 -16.37
N HIS A 18 10.12 4.77 -15.69
CA HIS A 18 11.35 4.74 -14.89
C HIS A 18 11.15 5.17 -13.41
N GLY A 19 9.93 5.55 -13.00
CA GLY A 19 9.67 6.05 -11.65
C GLY A 19 10.32 7.41 -11.40
N LEU A 20 10.44 7.80 -10.13
CA LEU A 20 11.05 9.08 -9.71
C LEU A 20 12.58 9.05 -9.63
N ASP A 21 13.20 7.88 -9.59
CA ASP A 21 14.66 7.73 -9.43
C ASP A 21 15.47 8.34 -10.57
N ALA A 22 14.84 8.47 -11.75
CA ALA A 22 15.43 9.11 -12.93
C ALA A 22 15.25 10.64 -12.97
N PHE A 23 14.67 11.24 -11.90
CA PHE A 23 14.34 12.67 -11.85
C PHE A 23 15.21 13.42 -10.85
N ALA A 24 15.71 14.60 -11.26
CA ALA A 24 16.25 15.56 -10.30
C ALA A 24 15.12 16.19 -9.47
N ASP A 25 15.43 16.75 -8.29
CA ASP A 25 14.45 17.34 -7.37
C ASP A 25 13.50 18.35 -8.03
N HIS A 26 14.04 19.24 -8.88
CA HIS A 26 13.22 20.23 -9.59
C HIS A 26 12.29 19.58 -10.63
N GLU A 27 12.71 18.48 -11.26
CA GLU A 27 11.90 17.76 -12.24
C GLU A 27 10.77 16.98 -11.56
N ALA A 28 11.05 16.37 -10.40
CA ALA A 28 10.03 15.71 -9.59
C ALA A 28 8.99 16.72 -9.07
N LEU A 29 9.45 17.90 -8.63
CA LEU A 29 8.58 19.00 -8.22
C LEU A 29 7.77 19.56 -9.39
N GLU A 30 8.38 19.70 -10.57
CA GLU A 30 7.71 20.13 -11.80
C GLU A 30 6.56 19.17 -12.16
N LEU A 31 6.81 17.86 -12.10
CA LEU A 31 5.79 16.84 -12.37
C LEU A 31 4.59 16.97 -11.41
N LEU A 32 4.86 17.22 -10.12
CA LEU A 32 3.81 17.47 -9.13
C LEU A 32 3.02 18.74 -9.45
N LEU A 33 3.71 19.81 -9.83
CA LEU A 33 3.10 21.10 -10.17
C LEU A 33 2.22 21.05 -11.44
N TYR A 34 2.40 20.08 -12.33
CA TYR A 34 1.52 19.87 -13.48
C TYR A 34 0.05 19.68 -13.10
N TYR A 35 -0.19 19.09 -11.93
CA TYR A 35 -1.55 18.85 -11.42
C TYR A 35 -2.11 20.06 -10.68
N ALA A 36 -1.26 20.85 -10.03
CA ALA A 36 -1.66 22.05 -9.30
C ALA A 36 -1.85 23.26 -10.23
N ILE A 37 -1.06 23.34 -11.31
CA ILE A 37 -1.04 24.48 -12.23
C ILE A 37 -1.15 23.97 -13.70
N PRO A 38 -2.35 23.61 -14.14
CA PRO A 38 -2.51 22.83 -15.38
C PRO A 38 -2.21 23.59 -16.69
N ARG A 39 -2.16 24.92 -16.67
CA ARG A 39 -2.06 25.74 -17.89
C ARG A 39 -0.81 26.63 -17.98
N GLN A 40 0.14 26.53 -17.04
CA GLN A 40 1.37 27.30 -17.03
C GLN A 40 2.60 26.42 -17.17
N ASP A 41 3.69 26.99 -17.69
CA ASP A 41 4.99 26.32 -17.60
C ASP A 41 5.44 26.30 -16.12
N THR A 42 5.54 25.10 -15.57
CA THR A 42 5.89 24.89 -14.16
C THR A 42 7.37 24.67 -13.94
N ASN A 43 8.17 24.48 -14.98
CA ASN A 43 9.60 24.28 -14.90
C ASN A 43 10.33 25.48 -14.21
N PRO A 44 10.11 26.75 -14.63
CA PRO A 44 10.73 27.88 -13.93
C PRO A 44 10.28 28.04 -12.49
N ILE A 45 9.07 27.57 -12.15
CA ILE A 45 8.54 27.62 -10.78
C ILE A 45 9.26 26.59 -9.93
N ALA A 46 9.39 25.35 -10.43
CA ALA A 46 10.10 24.27 -9.76
C ALA A 46 11.57 24.65 -9.49
N HIS A 47 12.27 25.17 -10.47
CA HIS A 47 13.65 25.64 -10.30
C HIS A 47 13.77 26.71 -9.21
N ARG A 48 12.94 27.75 -9.23
CA ARG A 48 12.96 28.81 -8.20
C ARG A 48 12.66 28.30 -6.80
N LEU A 49 11.77 27.31 -6.68
CA LEU A 49 11.46 26.69 -5.39
C LEU A 49 12.65 25.89 -4.86
N ILE A 50 13.28 25.07 -5.70
CA ILE A 50 14.47 24.32 -5.31
C ILE A 50 15.65 25.26 -5.00
N GLU A 51 15.88 26.28 -5.82
CA GLU A 51 16.91 27.30 -5.54
C GLU A 51 16.70 28.01 -4.20
N ARG A 52 15.44 28.36 -3.87
CA ARG A 52 15.10 29.04 -2.63
C ARG A 52 15.19 28.15 -1.39
N PHE A 53 14.84 26.89 -1.50
CA PHE A 53 14.69 25.97 -0.37
C PHE A 53 15.77 24.87 -0.31
N GLY A 54 16.63 24.77 -1.33
CA GLY A 54 17.78 23.89 -1.41
C GLY A 54 17.47 22.45 -1.86
N SER A 55 16.27 21.95 -1.56
CA SER A 55 15.84 20.58 -1.92
C SER A 55 14.31 20.47 -1.88
N LEU A 56 13.79 19.33 -2.33
CA LEU A 56 12.37 18.97 -2.14
C LEU A 56 11.96 19.00 -0.66
N GLU A 57 12.83 18.57 0.24
CA GLU A 57 12.57 18.59 1.69
C GLU A 57 12.48 20.02 2.24
N GLY A 58 13.24 20.94 1.67
CA GLY A 58 13.28 22.35 2.06
C GLY A 58 12.07 23.19 1.63
N VAL A 59 11.17 22.65 0.79
CA VAL A 59 10.02 23.39 0.22
C VAL A 59 8.91 23.70 1.24
N GLY A 60 9.15 23.46 2.52
CA GLY A 60 8.31 23.92 3.63
C GLY A 60 7.21 22.95 4.08
N GLU A 61 6.70 23.15 5.30
CA GLU A 61 5.75 22.24 5.95
C GLU A 61 4.45 22.02 5.15
N ASN A 62 3.93 23.02 4.47
CA ASN A 62 2.71 22.91 3.69
C ASN A 62 2.90 22.05 2.42
N ALA A 63 4.02 22.22 1.73
CA ALA A 63 4.34 21.40 0.56
C ALA A 63 4.74 20.00 0.98
N ALA A 64 5.48 19.82 2.07
CA ALA A 64 5.76 18.50 2.65
C ALA A 64 4.47 17.80 3.09
N THR A 65 3.50 18.52 3.65
CA THR A 65 2.17 17.98 3.99
C THR A 65 1.43 17.53 2.73
N LEU A 66 1.45 18.32 1.66
CA LEU A 66 0.83 17.95 0.38
C LEU A 66 1.49 16.71 -0.23
N ILE A 67 2.82 16.65 -0.23
CA ILE A 67 3.57 15.49 -0.73
C ILE A 67 3.25 14.24 0.11
N ARG A 68 3.23 14.36 1.43
CA ARG A 68 2.85 13.27 2.34
C ARG A 68 1.40 12.82 2.15
N LEU A 69 0.50 13.71 1.74
CA LEU A 69 -0.90 13.39 1.45
C LEU A 69 -1.06 12.58 0.16
N LEU A 70 -0.12 12.67 -0.79
CA LEU A 70 -0.22 11.97 -2.08
C LEU A 70 -0.27 10.45 -1.89
N PHE A 71 0.58 9.86 -1.07
CA PHE A 71 0.58 8.41 -0.84
C PHE A 71 -0.74 7.90 -0.23
N PRO A 72 -1.26 8.47 0.87
CA PRO A 72 -2.57 8.09 1.39
C PRO A 72 -3.70 8.34 0.41
N LEU A 73 -3.63 9.42 -0.40
CA LEU A 73 -4.64 9.73 -1.39
C LEU A 73 -4.61 8.73 -2.56
N CYS A 74 -3.44 8.41 -3.10
CA CYS A 74 -3.29 7.40 -4.16
C CYS A 74 -3.76 6.03 -3.67
N ARG A 75 -3.39 5.63 -2.45
CA ARG A 75 -3.89 4.42 -1.81
C ARG A 75 -5.42 4.45 -1.72
N ARG A 76 -6.00 5.54 -1.19
CA ARG A 76 -7.45 5.68 -1.08
C ARG A 76 -8.16 5.66 -2.43
N VAL A 77 -7.63 6.31 -3.46
CA VAL A 77 -8.18 6.28 -4.82
C VAL A 77 -8.14 4.88 -5.40
N ARG A 78 -7.06 4.13 -5.23
CA ARG A 78 -6.92 2.75 -5.72
C ARG A 78 -7.82 1.79 -4.95
N THR A 79 -7.90 1.90 -3.63
CA THR A 79 -8.77 1.06 -2.80
C THR A 79 -10.25 1.49 -2.84
N SER A 80 -10.55 2.76 -3.20
CA SER A 80 -11.91 3.29 -3.38
C SER A 80 -12.33 3.36 -4.85
N GLY A 81 -11.40 3.11 -5.76
CA GLY A 81 -11.56 3.29 -7.21
C GLY A 81 -12.70 2.47 -7.77
N GLY A 82 -13.73 3.18 -8.06
CA GLY A 82 -15.03 2.90 -8.57
C GLY A 82 -15.33 1.49 -9.05
N ARG A 83 -16.36 0.87 -8.49
CA ARG A 83 -17.17 -0.26 -9.05
C ARG A 83 -16.42 -1.49 -9.58
N HIS A 84 -15.10 -1.57 -9.52
CA HIS A 84 -14.40 -2.83 -9.74
C HIS A 84 -14.41 -3.59 -8.41
N GLU A 85 -15.20 -4.65 -8.38
CA GLU A 85 -15.18 -5.60 -7.28
C GLU A 85 -13.77 -6.16 -7.17
N VAL A 86 -13.09 -5.91 -6.04
CA VAL A 86 -11.79 -6.54 -5.77
C VAL A 86 -12.06 -7.99 -5.43
N ILE A 87 -11.57 -8.90 -6.25
CA ILE A 87 -11.73 -10.34 -6.05
C ILE A 87 -10.35 -10.96 -5.83
N PHE A 88 -10.19 -11.63 -4.71
CA PHE A 88 -8.98 -12.38 -4.35
C PHE A 88 -9.10 -13.82 -4.85
N ASN A 89 -8.81 -14.04 -6.12
CA ASN A 89 -8.92 -15.35 -6.76
C ASN A 89 -7.58 -15.92 -7.25
N THR A 90 -6.53 -15.11 -7.31
CA THR A 90 -5.17 -15.55 -7.60
C THR A 90 -4.18 -14.95 -6.59
N ARG A 91 -3.06 -15.64 -6.42
CA ARG A 91 -1.95 -15.20 -5.58
C ARG A 91 -1.45 -13.81 -5.99
N GLU A 92 -1.30 -13.60 -7.30
CA GLU A 92 -0.77 -12.38 -7.88
C GLU A 92 -1.68 -11.17 -7.58
N ASN A 93 -3.01 -11.34 -7.68
CA ASN A 93 -3.90 -10.22 -7.38
C ASN A 93 -4.01 -9.91 -5.89
N ILE A 94 -3.87 -10.92 -5.02
CA ILE A 94 -3.77 -10.72 -3.57
C ILE A 94 -2.49 -9.96 -3.25
N GLY A 95 -1.35 -10.42 -3.77
CA GLY A 95 -0.06 -9.77 -3.56
C GLY A 95 -0.04 -8.33 -4.08
N ALA A 96 -0.51 -8.11 -5.30
CA ALA A 96 -0.58 -6.77 -5.89
C ALA A 96 -1.44 -5.80 -5.05
N TYR A 97 -2.58 -6.26 -4.53
CA TYR A 97 -3.41 -5.46 -3.64
C TYR A 97 -2.68 -5.03 -2.38
N PHE A 98 -1.97 -5.95 -1.72
CA PHE A 98 -1.25 -5.62 -0.49
C PHE A 98 0.03 -4.83 -0.73
N ILE A 99 0.76 -5.06 -1.83
CA ILE A 99 1.89 -4.19 -2.22
C ILE A 99 1.41 -2.74 -2.34
N GLU A 100 0.29 -2.51 -3.01
CA GLU A 100 -0.29 -1.16 -3.13
C GLU A 100 -0.77 -0.61 -1.78
N LEU A 101 -1.33 -1.46 -0.92
CA LEU A 101 -1.84 -1.05 0.39
C LEU A 101 -0.70 -0.60 1.32
N PHE A 102 0.47 -1.23 1.24
CA PHE A 102 1.64 -0.88 2.04
C PHE A 102 2.52 0.22 1.42
N LEU A 103 2.17 0.75 0.25
CA LEU A 103 2.96 1.78 -0.40
C LEU A 103 3.15 3.00 0.51
N GLY A 104 4.42 3.32 0.80
CA GLY A 104 4.81 4.43 1.68
C GLY A 104 4.74 4.14 3.18
N GLU A 105 4.37 2.93 3.60
CA GLU A 105 4.42 2.54 5.01
C GLU A 105 5.88 2.29 5.43
N ARG A 106 6.33 3.02 6.47
CA ARG A 106 7.70 2.91 7.02
C ARG A 106 7.77 2.10 8.30
N ARG A 107 6.62 1.74 8.86
CA ARG A 107 6.48 0.91 10.04
C ARG A 107 5.84 -0.41 9.67
N GLU A 108 6.01 -1.40 10.50
CA GLU A 108 5.27 -2.63 10.36
C GLU A 108 3.80 -2.40 10.64
N VAL A 109 2.96 -2.81 9.70
CA VAL A 109 1.51 -2.68 9.77
C VAL A 109 0.88 -4.02 9.43
N PHE A 110 -0.13 -4.40 10.19
CA PHE A 110 -0.86 -5.64 10.01
C PHE A 110 -2.29 -5.36 9.54
N TYR A 111 -2.70 -6.02 8.47
CA TYR A 111 -4.05 -5.89 7.90
C TYR A 111 -4.79 -7.22 7.87
N GLU A 112 -6.12 -7.12 7.93
CA GLU A 112 -7.07 -8.19 7.76
C GLU A 112 -8.02 -7.83 6.62
N ALA A 113 -8.05 -8.62 5.56
CA ALA A 113 -9.00 -8.52 4.46
C ALA A 113 -10.10 -9.55 4.64
N CYS A 114 -11.32 -9.09 4.83
CA CYS A 114 -12.53 -9.89 4.97
C CYS A 114 -13.20 -10.08 3.61
N LEU A 115 -13.47 -11.32 3.22
CA LEU A 115 -13.97 -11.68 1.90
C LEU A 115 -15.29 -12.49 2.02
N ASP A 116 -16.10 -12.42 0.98
CA ASP A 116 -17.22 -13.36 0.81
C ASP A 116 -16.75 -14.75 0.35
N ALA A 117 -17.67 -15.69 0.20
CA ALA A 117 -17.38 -17.05 -0.24
C ALA A 117 -16.83 -17.14 -1.69
N LYS A 118 -16.92 -16.07 -2.47
CA LYS A 118 -16.39 -15.99 -3.85
C LYS A 118 -15.05 -15.25 -3.92
N GLY A 119 -14.48 -14.86 -2.76
CA GLY A 119 -13.24 -14.10 -2.67
C GLY A 119 -13.38 -12.60 -2.94
N LYS A 120 -14.61 -12.07 -2.98
CA LYS A 120 -14.85 -10.63 -3.11
C LYS A 120 -14.51 -9.94 -1.81
N LEU A 121 -13.72 -8.87 -1.89
CA LEU A 121 -13.36 -8.04 -0.74
C LEU A 121 -14.59 -7.29 -0.20
N LEU A 122 -14.93 -7.56 1.05
CA LEU A 122 -16.01 -6.91 1.79
C LEU A 122 -15.49 -5.73 2.60
N ALA A 123 -14.37 -5.93 3.30
CA ALA A 123 -13.72 -4.92 4.12
C ALA A 123 -12.22 -5.24 4.29
N CYS A 124 -11.42 -4.21 4.54
CA CYS A 124 -10.01 -4.36 4.91
C CYS A 124 -9.73 -3.51 6.15
N TYR A 125 -9.29 -4.14 7.23
CA TYR A 125 -9.08 -3.52 8.52
C TYR A 125 -7.58 -3.48 8.86
N ARG A 126 -7.13 -2.32 9.33
CA ARG A 126 -5.81 -2.19 9.95
C ARG A 126 -5.91 -2.68 11.39
N LEU A 127 -5.22 -3.77 11.71
CA LEU A 127 -5.26 -4.43 13.02
C LEU A 127 -4.27 -3.84 14.00
N ALA A 128 -3.05 -3.64 13.55
CA ALA A 128 -1.94 -3.18 14.39
C ALA A 128 -0.91 -2.37 13.59
N GLU A 129 -0.13 -1.56 14.32
CA GLU A 129 1.03 -0.82 13.83
C GLU A 129 2.08 -0.80 14.94
N GLY A 130 3.35 -1.02 14.60
CA GLY A 130 4.42 -1.01 15.60
C GLY A 130 5.81 -1.11 15.00
N SER A 131 6.78 -1.38 15.88
CA SER A 131 8.13 -1.82 15.49
C SER A 131 8.14 -3.35 15.32
N PRO A 132 9.09 -3.91 14.54
CA PRO A 132 9.13 -5.33 14.18
C PRO A 132 9.05 -6.30 15.37
N ASP A 133 9.50 -5.87 16.55
CA ASP A 133 9.54 -6.71 17.76
C ASP A 133 8.29 -6.59 18.66
N GLN A 134 7.26 -5.80 18.29
CA GLN A 134 6.15 -5.45 19.18
C GLN A 134 4.76 -5.42 18.57
N VAL A 135 4.55 -5.93 17.37
CA VAL A 135 3.21 -5.97 16.76
C VAL A 135 2.41 -7.12 17.36
N THR A 136 1.65 -6.84 18.40
CA THR A 136 0.71 -7.81 18.95
C THR A 136 -0.65 -7.66 18.29
N VAL A 137 -1.06 -8.66 17.54
CA VAL A 137 -2.39 -8.70 16.92
C VAL A 137 -3.44 -9.08 17.97
N ASN A 138 -4.45 -8.24 18.13
CA ASN A 138 -5.56 -8.50 19.03
C ASN A 138 -6.53 -9.52 18.40
N MET A 139 -6.50 -10.77 18.87
CA MET A 139 -7.35 -11.86 18.40
C MET A 139 -8.84 -11.54 18.44
N ARG A 140 -9.30 -10.89 19.52
CA ARG A 140 -10.70 -10.49 19.64
C ARG A 140 -11.12 -9.57 18.50
N ARG A 141 -10.26 -8.60 18.15
CA ARG A 141 -10.54 -7.66 17.06
C ARG A 141 -10.62 -8.35 15.70
N VAL A 142 -9.76 -9.35 15.44
CA VAL A 142 -9.83 -10.16 14.21
C VAL A 142 -11.18 -10.86 14.11
N VAL A 143 -11.62 -11.53 15.16
CA VAL A 143 -12.91 -12.23 15.20
C VAL A 143 -14.08 -11.23 15.02
N GLU A 144 -14.06 -10.11 15.75
CA GLU A 144 -15.10 -9.07 15.65
C GLU A 144 -15.17 -8.48 14.23
N ASN A 145 -14.04 -8.22 13.58
CA ASN A 145 -14.01 -7.71 12.21
C ASN A 145 -14.60 -8.71 11.21
N ALA A 146 -14.20 -9.97 11.30
CA ALA A 146 -14.71 -11.02 10.43
C ALA A 146 -16.23 -11.18 10.56
N LEU A 147 -16.77 -11.17 11.79
CA LEU A 147 -18.20 -11.25 12.06
C LEU A 147 -18.94 -10.00 11.54
N ASN A 148 -18.43 -8.81 11.84
CA ASN A 148 -19.04 -7.54 11.42
C ASN A 148 -19.07 -7.39 9.88
N ALA A 149 -18.04 -7.90 9.19
CA ALA A 149 -17.99 -7.92 7.74
C ALA A 149 -18.86 -9.03 7.12
N ASN A 150 -19.43 -9.95 7.93
CA ASN A 150 -20.08 -11.18 7.46
C ASN A 150 -19.16 -11.97 6.51
N ALA A 151 -17.89 -12.11 6.89
CA ALA A 151 -16.86 -12.75 6.09
C ALA A 151 -17.04 -14.29 6.10
N SER A 152 -16.82 -14.91 4.95
CA SER A 152 -16.63 -16.35 4.83
C SER A 152 -15.14 -16.72 4.80
N LEU A 153 -14.31 -15.81 4.26
CA LEU A 153 -12.89 -15.99 4.06
C LEU A 153 -12.13 -14.77 4.60
N VAL A 154 -10.93 -14.98 5.09
CA VAL A 154 -10.01 -13.93 5.55
C VAL A 154 -8.65 -14.14 4.90
N VAL A 155 -8.00 -13.06 4.50
CA VAL A 155 -6.58 -12.98 4.16
C VAL A 155 -5.92 -11.99 5.09
N LEU A 156 -4.81 -12.41 5.70
CA LEU A 156 -3.96 -11.55 6.52
C LEU A 156 -2.83 -10.99 5.68
N SER A 157 -2.33 -9.82 6.04
CA SER A 157 -1.08 -9.32 5.48
C SER A 157 -0.37 -8.37 6.41
N HIS A 158 0.96 -8.38 6.38
CA HIS A 158 1.80 -7.37 6.99
C HIS A 158 3.01 -7.06 6.10
N ASN A 159 3.63 -5.92 6.35
CA ASN A 159 4.85 -5.53 5.64
C ASN A 159 6.08 -5.67 6.54
N HIS A 160 7.20 -6.02 5.94
CA HIS A 160 8.52 -5.98 6.57
C HIS A 160 9.32 -4.77 6.08
N PRO A 161 9.43 -3.68 6.87
CA PRO A 161 10.23 -2.50 6.50
C PRO A 161 11.73 -2.78 6.34
N SER A 162 12.20 -3.95 6.81
CA SER A 162 13.58 -4.42 6.63
C SER A 162 13.93 -4.82 5.19
N GLY A 163 12.94 -4.90 4.29
CA GLY A 163 13.13 -5.26 2.89
C GLY A 163 13.17 -6.77 2.60
N VAL A 164 12.93 -7.64 3.57
CA VAL A 164 12.95 -9.11 3.38
C VAL A 164 11.57 -9.70 3.65
N ALA A 165 10.91 -10.24 2.64
CA ALA A 165 9.59 -10.86 2.71
C ALA A 165 9.67 -12.33 3.18
N LEU A 166 10.37 -12.63 4.28
CA LEU A 166 10.42 -13.98 4.85
C LEU A 166 9.67 -14.03 6.18
N PRO A 167 8.83 -15.05 6.40
CA PRO A 167 8.09 -15.19 7.64
C PRO A 167 9.01 -15.48 8.83
N SER A 168 8.79 -14.79 9.94
CA SER A 168 9.40 -15.10 11.22
C SER A 168 8.70 -16.29 11.91
N LYS A 169 9.24 -16.75 13.02
CA LYS A 169 8.58 -17.76 13.86
C LYS A 169 7.32 -17.20 14.51
N GLU A 170 7.37 -15.94 14.89
CA GLU A 170 6.29 -15.18 15.49
C GLU A 170 5.12 -14.99 14.50
N ASP A 171 5.42 -14.71 13.23
CA ASP A 171 4.41 -14.64 12.17
C ASP A 171 3.68 -15.96 12.00
N ASN A 172 4.43 -17.05 11.96
CA ASN A 172 3.87 -18.39 11.83
C ASN A 172 2.97 -18.74 13.02
N GLN A 173 3.40 -18.43 14.25
CA GLN A 173 2.62 -18.70 15.47
C GLN A 173 1.33 -17.87 15.50
N THR A 174 1.44 -16.57 15.22
CA THR A 174 0.30 -15.65 15.17
C THR A 174 -0.70 -16.10 14.11
N THR A 175 -0.22 -16.48 12.92
CA THR A 175 -1.05 -16.98 11.82
C THR A 175 -1.84 -18.22 12.23
N LEU A 176 -1.19 -19.20 12.89
CA LEU A 176 -1.86 -20.41 13.34
C LEU A 176 -2.87 -20.16 14.45
N GLN A 177 -2.61 -19.20 15.35
CA GLN A 177 -3.58 -18.80 16.37
C GLN A 177 -4.82 -18.15 15.74
N ILE A 178 -4.62 -17.22 14.77
CA ILE A 178 -5.72 -16.59 14.05
C ILE A 178 -6.51 -17.63 13.23
N LYS A 179 -5.83 -18.55 12.54
CA LYS A 179 -6.49 -19.64 11.78
C LYS A 179 -7.46 -20.41 12.66
N ARG A 180 -7.03 -20.78 13.88
CA ARG A 180 -7.90 -21.51 14.83
C ARG A 180 -9.08 -20.66 15.28
N ALA A 181 -8.82 -19.42 15.70
CA ALA A 181 -9.88 -18.53 16.18
C ALA A 181 -10.94 -18.23 15.10
N LEU A 182 -10.55 -18.07 13.84
CA LEU A 182 -11.46 -17.90 12.73
C LEU A 182 -12.24 -19.19 12.40
N ALA A 183 -11.58 -20.34 12.46
CA ALA A 183 -12.23 -21.64 12.25
C ALA A 183 -13.33 -21.92 13.28
N ASP A 184 -13.13 -21.52 14.56
CA ASP A 184 -14.12 -21.66 15.64
C ASP A 184 -15.43 -20.88 15.35
N ILE A 185 -15.39 -19.86 14.50
CA ILE A 185 -16.56 -19.07 14.07
C ILE A 185 -16.99 -19.40 12.63
N GLY A 186 -16.47 -20.47 12.02
CA GLY A 186 -16.82 -20.88 10.66
C GLY A 186 -16.22 -20.03 9.55
N VAL A 187 -15.19 -19.22 9.83
CA VAL A 187 -14.48 -18.40 8.84
C VAL A 187 -13.15 -19.06 8.49
N GLN A 188 -12.81 -19.13 7.21
CA GLN A 188 -11.57 -19.73 6.74
C GLN A 188 -10.47 -18.68 6.57
N LEU A 189 -9.29 -18.88 7.18
CA LEU A 189 -8.08 -18.17 6.81
C LEU A 189 -7.51 -18.76 5.51
N VAL A 190 -7.55 -17.96 4.44
CA VAL A 190 -7.10 -18.38 3.09
C VAL A 190 -5.60 -18.29 2.93
N ASP A 191 -5.02 -17.17 3.39
CA ASP A 191 -3.58 -16.92 3.28
C ASP A 191 -3.12 -15.85 4.29
N HIS A 192 -1.80 -15.79 4.46
CA HIS A 192 -1.10 -14.69 5.11
C HIS A 192 0.03 -14.21 4.20
N VAL A 193 -0.05 -12.98 3.74
CA VAL A 193 0.85 -12.39 2.75
C VAL A 193 1.80 -11.44 3.44
N ILE A 194 3.10 -11.65 3.28
CA ILE A 194 4.16 -10.77 3.77
C ILE A 194 4.71 -9.97 2.62
N VAL A 195 4.72 -8.63 2.75
CA VAL A 195 5.18 -7.70 1.70
C VAL A 195 6.47 -7.02 2.14
N ALA A 196 7.45 -6.95 1.24
CA ALA A 196 8.69 -6.19 1.44
C ALA A 196 9.22 -5.69 0.09
N ASP A 197 9.62 -4.42 0.02
CA ASP A 197 10.26 -3.79 -1.16
C ASP A 197 9.58 -4.08 -2.52
N GLY A 198 8.24 -4.11 -2.51
CA GLY A 198 7.46 -4.37 -3.73
C GLY A 198 7.37 -5.85 -4.14
N ASP A 199 7.91 -6.76 -3.33
CA ASP A 199 7.76 -8.21 -3.47
C ASP A 199 6.87 -8.77 -2.35
N PHE A 200 6.41 -10.02 -2.50
CA PHE A 200 5.56 -10.67 -1.51
C PHE A 200 5.76 -12.19 -1.42
N VAL A 201 5.47 -12.73 -0.25
CA VAL A 201 5.45 -14.17 0.02
C VAL A 201 4.10 -14.55 0.62
N CYS A 202 3.54 -15.67 0.17
CA CYS A 202 2.33 -16.29 0.71
C CYS A 202 2.70 -17.44 1.66
N LEU A 203 2.19 -17.44 2.89
CA LEU A 203 2.48 -18.50 3.86
C LEU A 203 1.84 -19.84 3.47
N ARG A 204 0.77 -19.80 2.69
CA ARG A 204 0.15 -21.00 2.14
C ARG A 204 1.10 -21.81 1.26
N ASP A 205 1.95 -21.14 0.46
CA ASP A 205 2.93 -21.82 -0.40
C ASP A 205 4.00 -22.56 0.41
N ASN A 206 4.19 -22.20 1.67
CA ASN A 206 5.12 -22.84 2.60
C ASN A 206 4.48 -24.01 3.38
N GLY A 207 3.25 -24.40 3.06
CA GLY A 207 2.53 -25.50 3.71
C GLY A 207 2.05 -25.20 5.14
N LEU A 208 2.07 -23.95 5.56
CA LEU A 208 1.64 -23.56 6.91
C LEU A 208 0.11 -23.56 7.07
N LEU A 209 -0.62 -23.40 5.99
CA LEU A 209 -2.06 -23.16 5.98
C LEU A 209 -2.87 -24.32 5.35
N ASP A 210 -2.23 -25.45 5.07
CA ASP A 210 -2.89 -26.66 4.57
C ASP A 210 -3.84 -27.31 5.60
#